data_f567d1c3258e045df54b45cf9d645ad3
#
_entry.id   f567d1c3258e045df54b45cf9d645ad3
#
_cell.length_a   1.000
_cell.length_b   1.000
_cell.length_c   1.000
_cell.angle_alpha   90.00
_cell.angle_beta   90.00
_cell.angle_gamma   90.00
#
_symmetry.space_group_name_H-M   'P 1'
#
loop_
_entity.id
_entity.type
_entity.pdbx_description
1 polymer ?
#
loop_
_entity_poly.entity_id
_entity_poly.type
_entity_poly.pdbx_seq_one_letter_code
_entity_poly.pdbx_strand_id
1 'polypeptide(L)'
;MIPNRLIFIWLGPKFPWSGGVAIRSAYQVHKPQSIWLVHEGMEQQGEGWELIKDIEGLEVIPVKDSHFEGLNDDGLCLKLFHTLKAPASRANLLRLALLYKYGGVYLDTDVIVVKPFDDLLQLEGFIGVEPVALPAGLFKSVNPFRWFYLCVMP
;
A
#
# COMPACT_ATOMS: atom_id res chain seq x y z
N MET A 1 11.48 5.68 -14.78
CA MET A 1 11.65 6.28 -13.43
C MET A 1 10.33 6.18 -12.69
N ILE A 2 10.32 5.64 -11.50
CA ILE A 2 9.11 5.42 -10.69
C ILE A 2 8.68 6.74 -10.06
N PRO A 3 7.38 7.12 -10.13
CA PRO A 3 6.89 8.32 -9.45
C PRO A 3 7.19 8.29 -7.95
N ASN A 4 7.67 9.41 -7.37
CA ASN A 4 7.94 9.52 -5.94
C ASN A 4 6.62 9.73 -5.16
N ARG A 5 5.75 8.74 -5.28
CA ARG A 5 4.45 8.63 -4.62
C ARG A 5 4.40 7.34 -3.82
N LEU A 6 4.02 7.42 -2.56
CA LEU A 6 3.76 6.25 -1.74
C LEU A 6 2.26 5.97 -1.67
N ILE A 7 1.88 4.71 -1.82
CA ILE A 7 0.49 4.26 -1.82
C ILE A 7 0.30 3.30 -0.66
N PHE A 8 -0.66 3.62 0.20
CA PHE A 8 -1.15 2.76 1.27
C PHE A 8 -2.63 2.46 1.05
N ILE A 9 -3.08 1.27 1.44
CA ILE A 9 -4.48 0.86 1.29
C ILE A 9 -5.01 0.43 2.66
N TRP A 10 -6.21 0.94 3.01
CA TRP A 10 -6.93 0.52 4.20
C TRP A 10 -8.42 0.27 3.91
N LEU A 11 -8.83 -1.00 3.98
CA LEU A 11 -10.21 -1.42 3.72
C LEU A 11 -10.91 -1.81 5.03
N GLY A 12 -11.11 -0.83 5.90
CA GLY A 12 -11.78 -1.02 7.18
C GLY A 12 -12.16 0.30 7.84
N PRO A 13 -13.08 0.27 8.82
CA PRO A 13 -13.63 1.49 9.41
C PRO A 13 -12.63 2.22 10.31
N LYS A 14 -11.83 1.50 11.07
CA LYS A 14 -10.87 2.09 12.03
C LYS A 14 -9.46 1.96 11.50
N PHE A 15 -8.80 3.10 11.30
CA PHE A 15 -7.40 3.11 10.89
C PHE A 15 -6.50 2.80 12.11
N PRO A 16 -5.65 1.75 12.05
CA PRO A 16 -4.89 1.30 13.21
C PRO A 16 -3.72 2.24 13.52
N TRP A 17 -3.30 2.25 14.77
CA TRP A 17 -2.11 2.97 15.20
C TRP A 17 -0.85 2.55 14.43
N SER A 18 -0.68 1.24 14.17
CA SER A 18 0.44 0.72 13.37
C SER A 18 0.49 1.32 11.97
N GLY A 19 -0.67 1.49 11.32
CA GLY A 19 -0.76 2.15 10.02
C GLY A 19 -0.35 3.63 10.07
N GLY A 20 -0.71 4.31 11.15
CA GLY A 20 -0.25 5.68 11.41
C GLY A 20 1.27 5.76 11.54
N VAL A 21 1.88 4.84 12.29
CA VAL A 21 3.35 4.75 12.44
C VAL A 21 4.02 4.43 11.10
N ALA A 22 3.47 3.50 10.33
CA ALA A 22 4.00 3.14 9.00
C ALA A 22 4.06 4.36 8.08
N ILE A 23 2.93 5.08 7.90
CA ILE A 23 2.86 6.27 7.06
C ILE A 23 3.77 7.39 7.60
N ARG A 24 3.78 7.62 8.92
CA ARG A 24 4.66 8.64 9.52
C ARG A 24 6.14 8.33 9.28
N SER A 25 6.57 7.06 9.41
CA SER A 25 7.95 6.64 9.13
C SER A 25 8.32 6.90 7.66
N ALA A 26 7.43 6.57 6.74
CA ALA A 26 7.62 6.80 5.32
C ALA A 26 7.76 8.31 4.99
N TYR A 27 6.90 9.14 5.57
CA TYR A 27 6.96 10.59 5.43
C TYR A 27 8.28 11.19 5.95
N GLN A 28 8.70 10.78 7.14
CA GLN A 28 9.90 11.33 7.78
C GLN A 28 11.20 10.88 7.12
N VAL A 29 11.28 9.62 6.71
CA VAL A 29 12.52 9.01 6.21
C VAL A 29 12.68 9.18 4.71
N HIS A 30 11.65 8.89 3.92
CA HIS A 30 11.75 8.95 2.46
C HIS A 30 11.41 10.34 1.89
N LYS A 31 10.55 11.11 2.57
CA LYS A 31 10.08 12.44 2.14
C LYS A 31 9.49 12.42 0.72
N PRO A 32 8.45 11.64 0.50
CA PRO A 32 7.83 11.49 -0.82
C PRO A 32 7.18 12.81 -1.29
N GLN A 33 6.97 12.95 -2.61
CA GLN A 33 6.21 14.07 -3.18
C GLN A 33 4.72 14.00 -2.83
N SER A 34 4.17 12.80 -2.72
CA SER A 34 2.80 12.59 -2.25
C SER A 34 2.64 11.24 -1.55
N ILE A 35 1.69 11.17 -0.63
CA ILE A 35 1.28 9.94 0.03
C ILE A 35 -0.22 9.75 -0.22
N TRP A 36 -0.59 8.64 -0.80
CA TRP A 36 -1.99 8.25 -0.98
C TRP A 36 -2.38 7.22 0.06
N LEU A 37 -3.39 7.55 0.86
CA LEU A 37 -4.09 6.59 1.70
C LEU A 37 -5.43 6.27 1.05
N VAL A 38 -5.47 5.18 0.29
CA VAL A 38 -6.67 4.74 -0.42
C VAL A 38 -7.49 3.87 0.52
N HIS A 39 -8.77 4.23 0.72
CA HIS A 39 -9.58 3.61 1.76
C HIS A 39 -11.00 3.30 1.33
N GLU A 40 -11.63 2.37 2.07
CA GLU A 40 -13.06 2.10 1.97
C GLU A 40 -13.69 2.20 3.36
N GLY A 41 -14.54 3.23 3.54
CA GLY A 41 -15.29 3.42 4.79
C GLY A 41 -14.44 3.77 6.02
N MET A 42 -13.20 4.21 5.87
CA MET A 42 -12.35 4.59 6.98
C MET A 42 -12.84 5.88 7.63
N GLU A 43 -12.97 5.86 8.94
CA GLU A 43 -13.24 7.04 9.75
C GLU A 43 -11.94 7.80 10.01
N GLN A 44 -11.96 9.13 9.76
CA GLN A 44 -10.80 10.01 9.98
C GLN A 44 -10.71 10.41 11.46
N GLN A 45 -10.55 9.42 12.33
CA GLN A 45 -10.44 9.58 13.77
C GLN A 45 -9.63 8.45 14.42
N GLY A 46 -9.28 8.62 15.69
CA GLY A 46 -8.52 7.64 16.47
C GLY A 46 -7.02 7.79 16.35
N GLU A 47 -6.29 6.97 17.12
CA GLU A 47 -4.84 7.10 17.33
C GLU A 47 -4.03 7.02 16.02
N GLY A 48 -4.41 6.15 15.11
CA GLY A 48 -3.72 6.02 13.82
C GLY A 48 -3.89 7.27 12.95
N TRP A 49 -5.10 7.83 12.92
CA TRP A 49 -5.39 9.07 12.20
C TRP A 49 -4.66 10.27 12.78
N GLU A 50 -4.64 10.41 14.11
CA GLU A 50 -3.94 11.50 14.80
C GLU A 50 -2.44 11.56 14.45
N LEU A 51 -1.81 10.43 14.12
CA LEU A 51 -0.42 10.37 13.69
C LEU A 51 -0.16 10.92 12.29
N ILE A 52 -1.18 11.03 11.44
CA ILE A 52 -0.98 11.32 10.01
C ILE A 52 -1.75 12.54 9.50
N LYS A 53 -2.76 13.01 10.22
CA LYS A 53 -3.66 14.08 9.77
C LYS A 53 -2.98 15.40 9.40
N ASP A 54 -1.78 15.66 9.92
CA ASP A 54 -0.97 16.86 9.71
C ASP A 54 0.16 16.66 8.67
N ILE A 55 0.22 15.50 8.00
CA ILE A 55 1.25 15.22 7.00
C ILE A 55 0.95 16.02 5.73
N GLU A 56 1.90 16.86 5.35
CA GLU A 56 1.84 17.59 4.09
C GLU A 56 1.96 16.63 2.90
N GLY A 57 1.09 16.78 1.90
CA GLY A 57 1.05 15.91 0.73
C GLY A 57 0.35 14.56 0.97
N LEU A 58 -0.31 14.36 2.13
CA LEU A 58 -1.19 13.23 2.36
C LEU A 58 -2.54 13.46 1.66
N GLU A 59 -2.89 12.56 0.77
CA GLU A 59 -4.18 12.50 0.10
C GLU A 59 -4.96 11.28 0.58
N VAL A 60 -6.13 11.50 1.18
CA VAL A 60 -7.04 10.44 1.63
C VAL A 60 -8.08 10.22 0.55
N ILE A 61 -7.98 9.07 -0.12
CA ILE A 61 -8.68 8.81 -1.38
C ILE A 61 -9.67 7.65 -1.18
N PRO A 62 -10.98 7.87 -1.35
CA PRO A 62 -11.93 6.76 -1.33
C PRO A 62 -11.73 5.83 -2.53
N VAL A 63 -11.90 4.52 -2.31
CA VAL A 63 -11.89 3.54 -3.41
C VAL A 63 -13.00 3.86 -4.40
N LYS A 64 -12.66 3.82 -5.68
CA LYS A 64 -13.59 4.04 -6.81
C LYS A 64 -13.38 2.97 -7.86
N ASP A 65 -14.45 2.59 -8.55
CA ASP A 65 -14.40 1.65 -9.67
C ASP A 65 -13.46 2.13 -10.79
N SER A 66 -13.35 3.44 -10.96
CA SER A 66 -12.42 4.05 -11.91
C SER A 66 -10.95 3.73 -11.66
N HIS A 67 -10.56 3.26 -10.46
CA HIS A 67 -9.19 2.80 -10.22
C HIS A 67 -8.84 1.54 -11.02
N PHE A 68 -9.83 0.78 -11.46
CA PHE A 68 -9.68 -0.45 -12.24
C PHE A 68 -9.82 -0.25 -13.75
N GLU A 69 -10.12 0.97 -14.22
CA GLU A 69 -10.24 1.27 -15.63
C GLU A 69 -8.89 1.23 -16.35
N GLY A 70 -8.87 0.69 -17.56
CA GLY A 70 -7.68 0.65 -18.42
C GLY A 70 -6.74 -0.54 -18.14
N LEU A 71 -7.15 -1.52 -17.32
CA LEU A 71 -6.33 -2.70 -17.01
C LEU A 71 -6.25 -3.73 -18.14
N ASN A 72 -7.01 -3.56 -19.25
CA ASN A 72 -7.08 -4.52 -20.37
C ASN A 72 -7.42 -5.96 -19.95
N ASP A 73 -8.28 -6.11 -18.94
CA ASP A 73 -8.67 -7.38 -18.33
C ASP A 73 -10.18 -7.66 -18.43
N ASP A 74 -10.88 -6.98 -19.36
CA ASP A 74 -12.34 -7.06 -19.57
C ASP A 74 -13.16 -6.83 -18.29
N GLY A 75 -12.61 -6.04 -17.35
CA GLY A 75 -13.25 -5.71 -16.07
C GLY A 75 -13.17 -6.84 -15.02
N LEU A 76 -12.33 -7.85 -15.24
CA LEU A 76 -12.20 -8.99 -14.34
C LEU A 76 -11.72 -8.57 -12.96
N CYS A 77 -10.72 -7.70 -12.86
CA CYS A 77 -10.19 -7.22 -11.56
C CYS A 77 -11.26 -6.49 -10.75
N LEU A 78 -12.05 -5.62 -11.39
CA LEU A 78 -13.16 -4.92 -10.74
C LEU A 78 -14.23 -5.91 -10.24
N LYS A 79 -14.63 -6.86 -11.09
CA LYS A 79 -15.60 -7.89 -10.71
C LYS A 79 -15.12 -8.72 -9.53
N LEU A 80 -13.86 -9.14 -9.53
CA LEU A 80 -13.26 -9.89 -8.43
C LEU A 80 -13.19 -9.03 -7.16
N PHE A 81 -12.82 -7.75 -7.27
CA PHE A 81 -12.77 -6.82 -6.14
C PHE A 81 -14.12 -6.72 -5.43
N HIS A 82 -15.23 -6.64 -6.16
CA HIS A 82 -16.57 -6.62 -5.58
C HIS A 82 -17.07 -7.98 -5.07
N THR A 83 -16.53 -9.08 -5.60
CA THR A 83 -16.94 -10.44 -5.22
C THR A 83 -16.21 -10.93 -3.96
N LEU A 84 -14.95 -10.56 -3.80
CA LEU A 84 -14.12 -10.97 -2.67
C LEU A 84 -14.60 -10.32 -1.36
N LYS A 85 -14.68 -11.13 -0.29
CA LYS A 85 -15.11 -10.66 1.04
C LYS A 85 -13.93 -10.26 1.93
N ALA A 86 -12.78 -10.93 1.77
CA ALA A 86 -11.61 -10.69 2.60
C ALA A 86 -10.94 -9.35 2.23
N PRO A 87 -10.81 -8.38 3.16
CA PRO A 87 -10.19 -7.08 2.89
C PRO A 87 -8.76 -7.20 2.33
N ALA A 88 -7.96 -8.15 2.84
CA ALA A 88 -6.61 -8.38 2.35
C ALA A 88 -6.57 -8.82 0.88
N SER A 89 -7.48 -9.71 0.45
CA SER A 89 -7.57 -10.14 -0.95
C SER A 89 -8.02 -8.99 -1.87
N ARG A 90 -8.94 -8.15 -1.41
CA ARG A 90 -9.40 -6.96 -2.12
C ARG A 90 -8.27 -5.94 -2.25
N ALA A 91 -7.52 -5.70 -1.16
CA ALA A 91 -6.36 -4.82 -1.17
C ALA A 91 -5.28 -5.31 -2.16
N ASN A 92 -5.09 -6.62 -2.29
CA ASN A 92 -4.16 -7.19 -3.27
C ASN A 92 -4.52 -6.86 -4.72
N LEU A 93 -5.80 -6.87 -5.08
CA LEU A 93 -6.26 -6.46 -6.41
C LEU A 93 -6.11 -4.94 -6.60
N LEU A 94 -6.53 -4.18 -5.60
CA LEU A 94 -6.51 -2.72 -5.67
C LEU A 94 -5.08 -2.17 -5.80
N ARG A 95 -4.10 -2.72 -5.06
CA ARG A 95 -2.70 -2.28 -5.20
C ARG A 95 -2.14 -2.50 -6.60
N LEU A 96 -2.48 -3.63 -7.25
CA LEU A 96 -2.05 -3.88 -8.62
C LEU A 96 -2.68 -2.89 -9.59
N ALA A 97 -3.97 -2.62 -9.45
CA ALA A 97 -4.68 -1.64 -10.26
C ALA A 97 -4.11 -0.23 -10.11
N LEU A 98 -3.87 0.21 -8.86
CA LEU A 98 -3.30 1.53 -8.57
C LEU A 98 -1.88 1.68 -9.13
N LEU A 99 -1.02 0.68 -8.91
CA LEU A 99 0.34 0.70 -9.43
C LEU A 99 0.38 0.67 -10.94
N TYR A 100 -0.45 -0.15 -11.59
CA TYR A 100 -0.55 -0.21 -13.04
C TYR A 100 -0.98 1.14 -13.64
N LYS A 101 -1.99 1.77 -13.03
CA LYS A 101 -2.58 3.00 -13.55
C LYS A 101 -1.79 4.26 -13.24
N TYR A 102 -1.20 4.34 -12.06
CA TYR A 102 -0.63 5.59 -11.53
C TYR A 102 0.87 5.50 -11.22
N GLY A 103 1.45 4.32 -11.21
CA GLY A 103 2.81 4.10 -10.74
C GLY A 103 2.99 4.41 -9.26
N GLY A 104 4.24 4.45 -8.82
CA GLY A 104 4.60 4.75 -7.43
C GLY A 104 5.07 3.53 -6.66
N VAL A 105 5.17 3.64 -5.35
CA VAL A 105 5.59 2.57 -4.44
C VAL A 105 4.45 2.22 -3.50
N TYR A 106 3.98 0.98 -3.56
CA TYR A 106 3.02 0.46 -2.59
C TYR A 106 3.73 -0.05 -1.33
N LEU A 107 3.22 0.32 -0.18
CA LEU A 107 3.65 -0.17 1.12
C LEU A 107 2.46 -0.68 1.92
N ASP A 108 2.64 -1.81 2.61
CA ASP A 108 1.65 -2.30 3.58
C ASP A 108 1.62 -1.38 4.82
N THR A 109 0.48 -1.34 5.51
CA THR A 109 0.28 -0.48 6.69
C THR A 109 0.96 -0.99 7.97
N ASP A 110 1.78 -2.02 7.87
CA ASP A 110 2.61 -2.58 8.93
C ASP A 110 4.12 -2.48 8.62
N VAL A 111 4.50 -1.72 7.60
CA VAL A 111 5.88 -1.52 7.16
C VAL A 111 6.48 -0.27 7.75
N ILE A 112 7.64 -0.37 8.36
CA ILE A 112 8.41 0.77 8.85
C ILE A 112 9.52 1.10 7.86
N VAL A 113 9.49 2.32 7.33
CA VAL A 113 10.54 2.81 6.44
C VAL A 113 11.73 3.27 7.27
N VAL A 114 12.90 2.69 7.02
CA VAL A 114 14.15 2.97 7.75
C VAL A 114 15.23 3.63 6.88
N LYS A 115 15.03 3.63 5.55
CA LYS A 115 15.92 4.29 4.58
C LYS A 115 15.11 4.87 3.42
N PRO A 116 15.58 5.95 2.78
CA PRO A 116 14.98 6.46 1.55
C PRO A 116 15.03 5.44 0.41
N PHE A 117 14.15 5.60 -0.59
CA PHE A 117 14.07 4.74 -1.79
C PHE A 117 14.62 5.42 -3.04
N ASP A 118 15.30 6.55 -2.93
CA ASP A 118 15.68 7.38 -4.08
C ASP A 118 16.44 6.60 -5.16
N ASP A 119 17.36 5.70 -4.76
CA ASP A 119 18.08 4.85 -5.69
C ASP A 119 17.15 3.86 -6.40
N LEU A 120 16.15 3.34 -5.70
CA LEU A 120 15.18 2.38 -6.25
C LEU A 120 14.20 3.03 -7.22
N LEU A 121 13.89 4.32 -7.03
CA LEU A 121 13.00 5.07 -7.93
C LEU A 121 13.60 5.26 -9.33
N GLN A 122 14.90 5.06 -9.51
CA GLN A 122 15.57 5.13 -10.81
C GLN A 122 15.40 3.85 -11.63
N LEU A 123 14.99 2.76 -11.00
CA LEU A 123 14.77 1.48 -11.67
C LEU A 123 13.47 1.48 -12.48
N GLU A 124 13.30 0.49 -13.35
CA GLU A 124 12.04 0.25 -14.06
C GLU A 124 10.96 -0.33 -13.12
N GLY A 125 11.38 -1.09 -12.10
CA GLY A 125 10.54 -1.65 -11.06
C GLY A 125 11.39 -2.39 -10.04
N PHE A 126 10.83 -2.60 -8.84
CA PHE A 126 11.47 -3.42 -7.82
C PHE A 126 10.42 -4.10 -6.94
N ILE A 127 10.83 -5.21 -6.33
CA ILE A 127 10.03 -5.95 -5.34
C ILE A 127 10.90 -6.18 -4.13
N GLY A 128 10.41 -5.81 -2.95
CA GLY A 128 11.01 -6.20 -1.68
C GLY A 128 10.69 -7.66 -1.37
N VAL A 129 11.71 -8.42 -0.99
CA VAL A 129 11.55 -9.82 -0.56
C VAL A 129 11.89 -9.90 0.92
N GLU A 130 11.00 -10.46 1.72
CA GLU A 130 11.29 -10.77 3.11
C GLU A 130 12.20 -12.00 3.17
N PRO A 131 13.37 -11.93 3.84
CA PRO A 131 14.21 -13.10 4.02
C PRO A 131 13.48 -14.14 4.88
N VAL A 132 13.26 -15.33 4.33
CA VAL A 132 12.70 -16.49 5.04
C VAL A 132 13.79 -17.08 5.97
N ALA A 133 14.18 -16.33 6.99
CA ALA A 133 15.20 -16.76 7.94
C ALA A 133 14.70 -16.67 9.38
N LEU A 134 13.61 -17.43 9.67
CA LEU A 134 13.30 -17.76 11.05
C LEU A 134 13.42 -19.28 11.22
N PRO A 135 14.07 -19.77 12.33
CA PRO A 135 14.16 -21.19 12.59
C PRO A 135 12.77 -21.83 12.54
N ALA A 136 12.63 -22.93 11.84
CA ALA A 136 11.37 -23.62 11.53
C ALA A 136 10.53 -24.08 12.73
N GLY A 137 10.88 -23.68 13.95
CA GLY A 137 10.20 -24.04 15.20
C GLY A 137 9.45 -22.90 15.89
N LEU A 138 9.69 -21.63 15.56
CA LEU A 138 9.18 -20.53 16.37
C LEU A 138 7.87 -19.92 15.85
N PHE A 139 7.53 -20.09 14.57
CA PHE A 139 6.30 -19.56 13.99
C PHE A 139 5.63 -20.54 13.03
N LYS A 140 4.71 -21.36 13.56
CA LYS A 140 3.88 -22.27 12.77
C LYS A 140 2.79 -21.61 11.92
N SER A 141 2.73 -20.29 11.81
CA SER A 141 1.65 -19.57 11.13
C SER A 141 2.08 -18.42 10.21
N VAL A 142 3.31 -18.44 9.71
CA VAL A 142 3.70 -17.43 8.72
C VAL A 142 3.28 -17.91 7.34
N ASN A 143 2.25 -17.28 6.79
CA ASN A 143 1.79 -17.48 5.42
C ASN A 143 2.91 -17.07 4.45
N PRO A 144 3.46 -17.97 3.61
CA PRO A 144 4.59 -17.66 2.72
C PRO A 144 4.27 -16.64 1.61
N PHE A 145 3.03 -16.17 1.49
CA PHE A 145 2.60 -15.18 0.50
C PHE A 145 2.53 -13.75 1.05
N ARG A 146 3.11 -13.46 2.20
CA ARG A 146 2.78 -12.23 2.93
C ARG A 146 3.60 -10.98 2.57
N TRP A 147 4.62 -11.03 1.72
CA TRP A 147 5.56 -9.90 1.64
C TRP A 147 6.03 -9.61 0.23
N PHE A 148 5.22 -8.86 -0.50
CA PHE A 148 5.68 -8.28 -1.77
C PHE A 148 5.43 -6.78 -1.77
N TYR A 149 6.51 -6.00 -1.80
CA TYR A 149 6.44 -4.61 -2.23
C TYR A 149 6.53 -4.63 -3.75
N LEU A 150 5.43 -4.33 -4.40
CA LEU A 150 5.42 -4.26 -5.85
C LEU A 150 5.46 -2.80 -6.27
N CYS A 151 6.50 -2.44 -6.98
CA CYS A 151 6.57 -1.19 -7.72
C CYS A 151 6.56 -1.52 -9.19
N VAL A 152 5.58 -1.01 -9.93
CA VAL A 152 5.45 -1.19 -11.36
C VAL A 152 5.39 0.18 -12.02
N MET A 153 6.13 0.33 -13.12
CA MET A 153 5.98 1.47 -14.02
C MET A 153 4.83 1.25 -15.00
N PRO A 154 4.08 2.28 -15.36
CA PRO A 154 3.22 2.24 -16.52
C PRO A 154 4.03 2.17 -17.82
#